data_ca846bc500659e76b5524d3e14c30dc8
#
_entry.id   ca846bc500659e76b5524d3e14c30dc8
#
_cell.length_a   1.000
_cell.length_b   1.000
_cell.length_c   1.000
_cell.angle_alpha   90.00
_cell.angle_beta   90.00
_cell.angle_gamma   90.00
#
_symmetry.space_group_name_H-M   'P 1'
#
loop_
_entity.id
_entity.type
_entity.pdbx_description
1 polymer ?
#
loop_
_entity_poly.entity_id
_entity_poly.type
_entity_poly.pdbx_seq_one_letter_code
_entity_poly.pdbx_strand_id
1 'polypeptide(L)'
;MLAAEGVALETKGFAMGVRAEHPQALINKLMYHLVENQKSKDKSVIDFVGNASYSLVTQVDGRGVYSFCMCPGGHIVPAGSEPGSCVVNGMSASHRNSPYANSGMVVQINPEDLPGDDPLRGLAFQEELERLAFEHGKAPNIAPAQRLKDFVEGKESKTLPACSYLPGVVSSRLDQWLPAHIGKRLQQGFRDFDRKHPGFLTNDAVILGVESRSSSAVRIPRDPETLQSVNTPGLYPCGEGAGYAGGITSSALDGINAALKIIEAEY
;
A
#
# COMPACT_ATOMS: atom_id res chain seq x y z
N MET A 1 -22.74 -3.95 9.63
CA MET A 1 -23.99 -3.24 9.25
C MET A 1 -24.57 -3.82 7.96
N LEU A 2 -24.05 -3.58 6.76
CA LEU A 2 -24.68 -4.04 5.50
C LEU A 2 -24.97 -5.54 5.44
N ALA A 3 -24.07 -6.40 5.91
CA ALA A 3 -24.31 -7.84 6.01
C ALA A 3 -25.49 -8.19 6.93
N ALA A 4 -25.67 -7.47 8.03
CA ALA A 4 -26.78 -7.67 8.95
C ALA A 4 -28.14 -7.24 8.36
N GLU A 5 -28.12 -6.32 7.41
CA GLU A 5 -29.31 -5.87 6.67
C GLU A 5 -29.57 -6.73 5.42
N GLY A 6 -28.84 -7.84 5.24
CA GLY A 6 -29.03 -8.77 4.14
C GLY A 6 -28.52 -8.28 2.77
N VAL A 7 -27.73 -7.21 2.73
CA VAL A 7 -27.10 -6.74 1.48
C VAL A 7 -26.10 -7.80 0.99
N ALA A 8 -26.16 -8.15 -0.29
CA ALA A 8 -25.23 -9.08 -0.90
C ALA A 8 -23.79 -8.52 -0.85
N LEU A 9 -22.86 -9.35 -0.40
CA LEU A 9 -21.44 -9.05 -0.31
C LEU A 9 -20.63 -10.19 -0.92
N GLU A 10 -19.49 -9.87 -1.52
CA GLU A 10 -18.53 -10.87 -2.02
C GLU A 10 -17.11 -10.50 -1.65
N THR A 11 -16.26 -11.50 -1.41
CA THR A 11 -14.83 -11.28 -1.21
C THR A 11 -14.21 -10.79 -2.51
N LYS A 12 -13.44 -9.72 -2.43
CA LYS A 12 -12.71 -9.15 -3.56
C LYS A 12 -11.20 -9.30 -3.34
N GLY A 13 -10.44 -9.53 -4.41
CA GLY A 13 -8.98 -9.46 -4.36
C GLY A 13 -8.49 -8.04 -4.02
N PHE A 14 -7.40 -7.99 -3.26
CA PHE A 14 -6.74 -6.77 -2.81
C PHE A 14 -5.22 -6.96 -2.78
N ALA A 15 -4.48 -6.03 -2.19
CA ALA A 15 -3.05 -6.21 -1.99
C ALA A 15 -2.65 -5.71 -0.60
N MET A 16 -1.65 -6.36 -0.02
CA MET A 16 -1.13 -6.02 1.31
C MET A 16 0.38 -6.16 1.36
N GLY A 17 1.00 -5.45 2.27
CA GLY A 17 2.44 -5.56 2.48
C GLY A 17 2.97 -4.58 3.50
N VAL A 18 4.02 -3.88 3.12
CA VAL A 18 4.76 -2.94 3.97
C VAL A 18 4.91 -1.61 3.25
N ARG A 19 5.22 -0.56 4.00
CA ARG A 19 5.62 0.71 3.41
C ARG A 19 7.13 0.86 3.45
N ALA A 20 7.75 0.98 2.28
CA ALA A 20 9.19 1.18 2.15
C ALA A 20 9.51 2.66 1.99
N GLU A 21 10.54 3.12 2.71
CA GLU A 21 11.05 4.48 2.61
C GLU A 21 12.55 4.47 2.31
N HIS A 22 12.93 5.32 1.37
CA HIS A 22 14.30 5.54 0.92
C HIS A 22 14.67 7.02 1.06
N PRO A 23 15.96 7.38 1.15
CA PRO A 23 16.39 8.74 0.89
C PRO A 23 15.95 9.19 -0.52
N GLN A 24 15.29 10.34 -0.63
CA GLN A 24 14.83 10.87 -1.93
C GLN A 24 16.00 11.07 -2.91
N ALA A 25 17.16 11.49 -2.40
CA ALA A 25 18.35 11.65 -3.22
C ALA A 25 18.81 10.35 -3.90
N LEU A 26 18.66 9.21 -3.21
CA LEU A 26 18.93 7.90 -3.80
C LEU A 26 17.95 7.59 -4.93
N ILE A 27 16.65 7.81 -4.70
CA ILE A 27 15.62 7.58 -5.72
C ILE A 27 15.82 8.50 -6.92
N ASN A 28 16.16 9.78 -6.72
CA ASN A 28 16.51 10.69 -7.82
C ASN A 28 17.69 10.14 -8.63
N LYS A 29 18.75 9.67 -7.95
CA LYS A 29 19.92 9.07 -8.61
C LYS A 29 19.54 7.86 -9.46
N LEU A 30 18.75 6.94 -8.91
CA LEU A 30 18.38 5.69 -9.58
C LEU A 30 17.44 5.93 -10.77
N MET A 31 16.43 6.77 -10.59
CA MET A 31 15.36 6.96 -11.59
C MET A 31 15.75 7.93 -12.71
N TYR A 32 16.57 8.93 -12.40
CA TYR A 32 17.10 9.87 -13.41
C TYR A 32 18.45 9.46 -13.96
N HIS A 33 19.01 8.31 -13.53
CA HIS A 33 20.34 7.83 -13.95
C HIS A 33 21.45 8.86 -13.74
N LEU A 34 21.43 9.57 -12.60
CA LEU A 34 22.39 10.63 -12.31
C LEU A 34 23.78 10.06 -12.03
N VAL A 35 24.81 10.71 -12.57
CA VAL A 35 26.21 10.27 -12.50
C VAL A 35 26.94 11.04 -11.40
N GLU A 36 27.70 10.34 -10.53
CA GLU A 36 28.31 10.90 -9.30
C GLU A 36 29.18 12.16 -9.47
N ASN A 37 29.73 12.40 -10.65
CA ASN A 37 30.65 13.50 -10.90
C ASN A 37 30.02 14.74 -11.56
N GLN A 38 28.67 14.83 -11.63
CA GLN A 38 27.97 15.92 -12.31
C GLN A 38 26.98 16.67 -11.41
N LYS A 39 27.31 16.86 -10.12
CA LYS A 39 26.41 17.47 -9.10
C LYS A 39 25.71 18.77 -9.52
N SER A 40 26.33 19.61 -10.34
CA SER A 40 25.70 20.85 -10.81
C SER A 40 24.60 20.61 -11.86
N LYS A 41 24.77 19.61 -12.74
CA LYS A 41 23.76 19.21 -13.74
C LYS A 41 22.64 18.42 -13.08
N ASP A 42 22.96 17.54 -12.12
CA ASP A 42 22.00 16.77 -11.37
C ASP A 42 21.03 17.68 -10.58
N LYS A 43 21.55 18.74 -9.94
CA LYS A 43 20.73 19.74 -9.26
C LYS A 43 19.80 20.45 -10.24
N SER A 44 20.27 20.86 -11.40
CA SER A 44 19.45 21.52 -12.41
C SER A 44 18.33 20.64 -12.96
N VAL A 45 18.54 19.33 -13.09
CA VAL A 45 17.49 18.37 -13.48
C VAL A 45 16.42 18.32 -12.41
N ILE A 46 16.79 18.15 -11.15
CA ILE A 46 15.83 18.07 -10.04
C ILE A 46 15.06 19.38 -9.88
N ASP A 47 15.73 20.53 -9.98
CA ASP A 47 15.09 21.85 -9.91
C ASP A 47 14.06 22.05 -11.02
N PHE A 48 14.26 21.44 -12.19
CA PHE A 48 13.35 21.55 -13.33
C PHE A 48 12.20 20.53 -13.32
N VAL A 49 12.50 19.23 -13.05
CA VAL A 49 11.52 18.12 -13.14
C VAL A 49 10.95 17.71 -11.79
N GLY A 50 11.53 18.18 -10.69
CA GLY A 50 11.14 17.81 -9.33
C GLY A 50 11.74 16.47 -8.89
N ASN A 51 11.31 16.00 -7.72
CA ASN A 51 11.73 14.73 -7.15
C ASN A 51 11.21 13.54 -7.97
N ALA A 52 12.08 12.57 -8.21
CA ALA A 52 11.76 11.37 -8.96
C ALA A 52 10.71 10.52 -8.23
N SER A 53 9.82 9.94 -9.02
CA SER A 53 8.90 8.87 -8.61
C SER A 53 9.22 7.57 -9.35
N TYR A 54 8.67 6.46 -8.88
CA TYR A 54 8.78 5.17 -9.54
C TYR A 54 7.48 4.39 -9.53
N SER A 55 7.34 3.48 -10.49
CA SER A 55 6.33 2.43 -10.52
C SER A 55 7.05 1.11 -10.76
N LEU A 56 7.06 0.24 -9.76
CA LEU A 56 7.78 -1.03 -9.78
C LEU A 56 6.78 -2.18 -9.77
N VAL A 57 7.02 -3.18 -10.60
CA VAL A 57 6.19 -4.38 -10.66
C VAL A 57 7.04 -5.60 -11.02
N THR A 58 6.73 -6.71 -10.37
CA THR A 58 7.27 -8.03 -10.70
C THR A 58 6.22 -9.11 -10.40
N GLN A 59 6.50 -10.34 -10.83
CA GLN A 59 5.70 -11.51 -10.50
C GLN A 59 6.54 -12.48 -9.68
N VAL A 60 5.99 -12.94 -8.57
CA VAL A 60 6.63 -13.93 -7.72
C VAL A 60 5.61 -15.03 -7.38
N ASP A 61 5.92 -16.26 -7.76
CA ASP A 61 5.06 -17.44 -7.55
C ASP A 61 3.60 -17.19 -7.98
N GLY A 62 3.42 -16.64 -9.18
CA GLY A 62 2.10 -16.38 -9.76
C GLY A 62 1.30 -15.26 -9.12
N ARG A 63 1.91 -14.42 -8.28
CA ARG A 63 1.28 -13.24 -7.67
C ARG A 63 2.05 -11.97 -8.00
N GLY A 64 1.32 -10.90 -8.28
CA GLY A 64 1.89 -9.56 -8.46
C GLY A 64 2.54 -9.05 -7.17
N VAL A 65 3.75 -8.50 -7.29
CA VAL A 65 4.42 -7.73 -6.25
C VAL A 65 4.74 -6.36 -6.85
N TYR A 66 4.24 -5.29 -6.25
CA TYR A 66 4.33 -3.98 -6.87
C TYR A 66 4.37 -2.82 -5.87
N SER A 67 4.84 -1.67 -6.36
CA SER A 67 4.76 -0.41 -5.64
C SER A 67 3.36 0.19 -5.74
N PHE A 68 2.86 0.73 -4.64
CA PHE A 68 1.53 1.32 -4.53
C PHE A 68 1.60 2.70 -3.88
N CYS A 69 0.86 3.69 -4.41
CA CYS A 69 0.82 5.04 -3.87
C CYS A 69 2.20 5.61 -3.52
N MET A 70 3.11 5.64 -4.50
CA MET A 70 4.44 6.22 -4.32
C MET A 70 4.36 7.73 -4.06
N CYS A 71 5.02 8.17 -2.99
CA CYS A 71 5.05 9.55 -2.50
C CYS A 71 6.47 10.13 -2.60
N PRO A 72 6.84 10.79 -3.72
CA PRO A 72 8.12 11.47 -3.83
C PRO A 72 8.16 12.70 -2.92
N GLY A 73 9.28 12.93 -2.24
CA GLY A 73 9.42 14.02 -1.28
C GLY A 73 8.32 14.02 -0.22
N GLY A 74 7.89 12.84 0.21
CA GLY A 74 6.75 12.64 1.08
C GLY A 74 7.10 12.14 2.48
N HIS A 75 6.08 11.80 3.24
CA HIS A 75 6.17 11.29 4.61
C HIS A 75 5.32 10.03 4.74
N ILE A 76 5.75 9.11 5.60
CA ILE A 76 4.90 8.02 6.09
C ILE A 76 4.03 8.58 7.21
N VAL A 77 2.74 8.24 7.19
CA VAL A 77 1.73 8.70 8.14
C VAL A 77 0.96 7.53 8.75
N PRO A 78 0.47 7.64 9.99
CA PRO A 78 -0.46 6.66 10.53
C PRO A 78 -1.81 6.74 9.79
N ALA A 79 -2.41 5.61 9.51
CA ALA A 79 -3.69 5.49 8.81
C ALA A 79 -4.69 4.55 9.50
N GLY A 80 -4.33 3.97 10.64
CA GLY A 80 -5.24 3.18 11.47
C GLY A 80 -6.24 4.07 12.20
N SER A 81 -7.52 3.71 12.14
CA SER A 81 -8.61 4.39 12.85
C SER A 81 -9.14 3.59 14.05
N GLU A 82 -8.85 2.29 14.07
CA GLU A 82 -9.37 1.39 15.10
C GLU A 82 -8.37 1.22 16.26
N PRO A 83 -8.86 1.24 17.52
CA PRO A 83 -8.01 0.90 18.66
C PRO A 83 -7.39 -0.49 18.51
N GLY A 84 -6.09 -0.61 18.77
CA GLY A 84 -5.39 -1.90 18.66
C GLY A 84 -4.98 -2.28 17.24
N SER A 85 -5.06 -1.34 16.28
CA SER A 85 -4.54 -1.52 14.92
C SER A 85 -3.34 -0.62 14.64
N CYS A 86 -2.43 -1.08 13.77
CA CYS A 86 -1.34 -0.25 13.24
C CYS A 86 -1.32 -0.35 11.72
N VAL A 87 -1.68 0.74 11.07
CA VAL A 87 -1.70 0.89 9.61
C VAL A 87 -0.87 2.09 9.23
N VAL A 88 -0.03 1.93 8.23
CA VAL A 88 0.77 3.02 7.67
C VAL A 88 0.35 3.34 6.24
N ASN A 89 0.44 4.60 5.86
CA ASN A 89 0.22 5.09 4.51
C ASN A 89 1.25 6.19 4.20
N GLY A 90 1.24 6.74 3.01
CA GLY A 90 2.12 7.84 2.61
C GLY A 90 1.35 9.08 2.17
N MET A 91 2.01 10.21 2.36
CA MET A 91 1.50 11.50 1.93
C MET A 91 2.64 12.37 1.42
N SER A 92 2.42 13.08 0.32
CA SER A 92 3.31 14.14 -0.14
C SER A 92 2.65 15.50 0.08
N ALA A 93 3.38 16.44 0.66
CA ALA A 93 2.99 17.84 0.65
C ALA A 93 3.03 18.38 -0.80
N SER A 94 2.35 19.49 -1.07
CA SER A 94 2.28 20.10 -2.42
C SER A 94 3.67 20.37 -3.03
N HIS A 95 4.62 20.78 -2.20
CA HIS A 95 6.01 21.05 -2.65
C HIS A 95 6.87 19.80 -2.81
N ARG A 96 6.45 18.62 -2.30
CA ARG A 96 7.19 17.35 -2.41
C ARG A 96 8.67 17.47 -2.03
N ASN A 97 8.97 18.20 -0.97
CA ASN A 97 10.33 18.61 -0.60
C ASN A 97 10.89 17.91 0.65
N SER A 98 10.25 16.86 1.14
CA SER A 98 10.83 16.00 2.16
C SER A 98 12.08 15.29 1.63
N PRO A 99 13.10 15.02 2.48
CA PRO A 99 14.27 14.26 2.07
C PRO A 99 14.00 12.77 1.84
N TYR A 100 12.74 12.33 1.92
CA TYR A 100 12.34 10.94 1.80
C TYR A 100 11.41 10.69 0.61
N ALA A 101 11.49 9.47 0.11
CA ALA A 101 10.61 8.89 -0.90
C ALA A 101 10.03 7.60 -0.34
N ASN A 102 8.71 7.46 -0.30
CA ASN A 102 8.10 6.24 0.24
C ASN A 102 7.02 5.67 -0.69
N SER A 103 6.78 4.37 -0.57
CA SER A 103 5.75 3.65 -1.32
C SER A 103 5.28 2.42 -0.56
N GLY A 104 4.00 2.13 -0.64
CA GLY A 104 3.53 0.78 -0.33
C GLY A 104 4.21 -0.23 -1.25
N MET A 105 4.70 -1.32 -0.69
CA MET A 105 5.22 -2.48 -1.41
C MET A 105 4.33 -3.65 -1.05
N VAL A 106 3.49 -4.05 -1.99
CA VAL A 106 2.36 -4.92 -1.72
C VAL A 106 2.37 -6.18 -2.60
N VAL A 107 1.77 -7.24 -2.06
CA VAL A 107 1.57 -8.52 -2.72
C VAL A 107 0.09 -8.67 -2.99
N GLN A 108 -0.26 -9.10 -4.19
CA GLN A 108 -1.62 -9.44 -4.58
C GLN A 108 -2.15 -10.61 -3.73
N ILE A 109 -3.33 -10.42 -3.17
CA ILE A 109 -4.11 -11.40 -2.42
C ILE A 109 -5.39 -11.65 -3.19
N ASN A 110 -5.63 -12.88 -3.57
CA ASN A 110 -6.84 -13.30 -4.27
C ASN A 110 -7.82 -13.96 -3.27
N PRO A 111 -9.12 -14.01 -3.59
CA PRO A 111 -10.10 -14.69 -2.73
C PRO A 111 -9.74 -16.14 -2.40
N GLU A 112 -9.14 -16.87 -3.32
CA GLU A 112 -8.68 -18.25 -3.14
C GLU A 112 -7.49 -18.42 -2.19
N ASP A 113 -6.78 -17.34 -1.86
CA ASP A 113 -5.67 -17.34 -0.89
C ASP A 113 -6.20 -17.28 0.56
N LEU A 114 -7.48 -16.99 0.74
CA LEU A 114 -8.13 -16.78 2.04
C LEU A 114 -9.00 -17.99 2.43
N PRO A 115 -8.91 -18.46 3.68
CA PRO A 115 -9.71 -19.59 4.12
C PRO A 115 -11.19 -19.25 4.28
N GLY A 116 -12.05 -20.26 4.09
CA GLY A 116 -13.51 -20.17 4.31
C GLY A 116 -14.26 -19.47 3.18
N ASP A 117 -15.56 -19.34 3.36
CA ASP A 117 -16.50 -18.80 2.36
C ASP A 117 -17.16 -17.49 2.80
N ASP A 118 -16.83 -16.96 3.99
CA ASP A 118 -17.36 -15.68 4.47
C ASP A 118 -16.98 -14.56 3.51
N PRO A 119 -17.91 -13.76 2.99
CA PRO A 119 -17.61 -12.62 2.12
C PRO A 119 -16.72 -11.56 2.80
N LEU A 120 -16.65 -11.54 4.12
CA LEU A 120 -15.83 -10.61 4.90
C LEU A 120 -14.44 -11.17 5.26
N ARG A 121 -14.09 -12.40 4.84
CA ARG A 121 -12.79 -13.02 5.18
C ARG A 121 -11.57 -12.21 4.78
N GLY A 122 -11.69 -11.42 3.68
CA GLY A 122 -10.62 -10.51 3.27
C GLY A 122 -10.44 -9.34 4.24
N LEU A 123 -11.53 -8.77 4.76
CA LEU A 123 -11.49 -7.74 5.78
C LEU A 123 -10.90 -8.30 7.09
N ALA A 124 -11.36 -9.47 7.52
CA ALA A 124 -10.83 -10.13 8.71
C ALA A 124 -9.31 -10.39 8.60
N PHE A 125 -8.82 -10.75 7.41
CA PHE A 125 -7.39 -10.91 7.17
C PHE A 125 -6.62 -9.59 7.26
N GLN A 126 -7.17 -8.48 6.76
CA GLN A 126 -6.59 -7.14 6.94
C GLN A 126 -6.50 -6.78 8.42
N GLU A 127 -7.60 -6.91 9.15
CA GLU A 127 -7.68 -6.62 10.59
C GLU A 127 -6.68 -7.46 11.42
N GLU A 128 -6.51 -8.72 11.09
CA GLU A 128 -5.53 -9.60 11.74
C GLU A 128 -4.10 -9.10 11.57
N LEU A 129 -3.70 -8.69 10.36
CA LEU A 129 -2.36 -8.15 10.13
C LEU A 129 -2.16 -6.79 10.80
N GLU A 130 -3.18 -5.95 10.80
CA GLU A 130 -3.16 -4.65 11.48
C GLU A 130 -2.99 -4.82 13.01
N ARG A 131 -3.66 -5.81 13.58
CA ARG A 131 -3.52 -6.20 14.99
C ARG A 131 -2.11 -6.74 15.30
N LEU A 132 -1.58 -7.64 14.46
CA LEU A 132 -0.22 -8.13 14.60
C LEU A 132 0.81 -6.99 14.53
N ALA A 133 0.62 -6.07 13.61
CA ALA A 133 1.49 -4.89 13.52
C ALA A 133 1.44 -4.03 14.79
N PHE A 134 0.26 -3.83 15.36
CA PHE A 134 0.10 -3.13 16.64
C PHE A 134 0.83 -3.84 17.78
N GLU A 135 0.69 -5.16 17.90
CA GLU A 135 1.36 -5.95 18.93
C GLU A 135 2.89 -5.85 18.82
N HIS A 136 3.41 -5.91 17.59
CA HIS A 136 4.83 -5.77 17.31
C HIS A 136 5.33 -4.31 17.41
N GLY A 137 4.45 -3.33 17.32
CA GLY A 137 4.73 -1.91 17.59
C GLY A 137 4.87 -1.60 19.07
N LYS A 138 4.28 -2.41 19.95
CA LYS A 138 4.34 -2.34 21.42
C LYS A 138 3.68 -1.11 22.06
N ALA A 139 3.21 -0.15 21.29
CA ALA A 139 2.49 1.03 21.76
C ALA A 139 1.60 1.62 20.65
N PRO A 140 0.56 2.40 21.01
CA PRO A 140 -0.30 3.03 20.02
C PRO A 140 0.49 3.90 19.03
N ASN A 141 0.20 3.72 17.75
CA ASN A 141 0.84 4.43 16.63
C ASN A 141 2.35 4.22 16.46
N ILE A 142 3.00 3.40 17.27
CA ILE A 142 4.41 3.01 17.02
C ILE A 142 4.42 1.90 15.98
N ALA A 143 5.07 2.13 14.84
CA ALA A 143 5.10 1.15 13.77
C ALA A 143 6.27 0.16 13.94
N PRO A 144 6.01 -1.16 13.77
CA PRO A 144 7.09 -2.13 13.66
C PRO A 144 7.85 -1.90 12.36
N ALA A 145 9.18 -1.86 12.45
CA ALA A 145 10.04 -1.54 11.31
C ALA A 145 11.26 -2.45 11.24
N GLN A 146 11.75 -2.62 10.02
CA GLN A 146 12.98 -3.38 9.76
C GLN A 146 13.78 -2.66 8.66
N ARG A 147 15.10 -2.68 8.74
CA ARG A 147 15.94 -2.22 7.65
C ARG A 147 15.66 -3.06 6.40
N LEU A 148 15.48 -2.44 5.26
CA LEU A 148 15.09 -3.13 4.03
C LEU A 148 16.01 -4.30 3.69
N LYS A 149 17.32 -4.09 3.76
CA LYS A 149 18.31 -5.15 3.48
C LYS A 149 18.24 -6.29 4.49
N ASP A 150 18.10 -5.98 5.77
CA ASP A 150 17.97 -6.99 6.82
C ASP A 150 16.70 -7.84 6.66
N PHE A 151 15.58 -7.21 6.27
CA PHE A 151 14.34 -7.93 5.94
C PHE A 151 14.56 -8.94 4.81
N VAL A 152 15.20 -8.51 3.72
CA VAL A 152 15.45 -9.38 2.56
C VAL A 152 16.42 -10.51 2.88
N GLU A 153 17.38 -10.27 3.77
CA GLU A 153 18.38 -11.25 4.20
C GLU A 153 17.93 -12.10 5.40
N GLY A 154 16.74 -11.84 5.98
CA GLY A 154 16.23 -12.53 7.15
C GLY A 154 17.04 -12.26 8.43
N LYS A 155 17.50 -11.02 8.62
CA LYS A 155 18.33 -10.60 9.76
C LYS A 155 17.62 -9.60 10.66
N GLU A 156 17.99 -9.58 11.93
CA GLU A 156 17.54 -8.57 12.86
C GLU A 156 18.21 -7.22 12.59
N SER A 157 17.44 -6.14 12.60
CA SER A 157 17.95 -4.78 12.52
C SER A 157 18.32 -4.28 13.90
N LYS A 158 19.61 -4.25 14.21
CA LYS A 158 20.11 -3.69 15.49
C LYS A 158 19.87 -2.19 15.61
N THR A 159 19.85 -1.49 14.49
CA THR A 159 19.55 -0.06 14.37
C THR A 159 18.70 0.17 13.14
N LEU A 160 17.82 1.17 13.20
CA LEU A 160 17.02 1.60 12.06
C LEU A 160 17.58 2.91 11.50
N PRO A 161 17.52 3.13 10.17
CA PRO A 161 17.81 4.44 9.59
C PRO A 161 16.75 5.45 10.06
N ALA A 162 17.06 6.74 9.98
CA ALA A 162 16.07 7.79 10.18
C ALA A 162 14.94 7.64 9.14
N CYS A 163 13.71 7.90 9.57
CA CYS A 163 12.53 7.84 8.73
C CYS A 163 11.59 9.01 9.01
N SER A 164 10.64 9.21 8.11
CA SER A 164 9.67 10.31 8.19
C SER A 164 8.48 10.05 9.12
N TYR A 165 8.32 8.85 9.63
CA TYR A 165 7.18 8.47 10.46
C TYR A 165 7.27 9.09 11.87
N LEU A 166 6.50 10.15 12.09
CA LEU A 166 6.59 10.99 13.31
C LEU A 166 6.21 10.26 14.61
N PRO A 167 5.20 9.36 14.65
CA PRO A 167 4.86 8.70 15.91
C PRO A 167 5.99 7.84 16.48
N GLY A 168 6.92 7.40 15.63
CA GLY A 168 8.06 6.58 16.01
C GLY A 168 7.97 5.14 15.53
N VAL A 169 9.12 4.50 15.47
CA VAL A 169 9.28 3.11 15.00
C VAL A 169 10.03 2.27 16.03
N VAL A 170 9.74 0.98 16.03
CA VAL A 170 10.47 0.00 16.83
C VAL A 170 11.00 -1.11 15.92
N SER A 171 12.26 -1.53 16.16
CA SER A 171 12.83 -2.66 15.43
C SER A 171 12.03 -3.92 15.69
N SER A 172 11.59 -4.57 14.61
CA SER A 172 10.81 -5.80 14.64
C SER A 172 11.18 -6.68 13.46
N ARG A 173 11.08 -8.00 13.64
CA ARG A 173 11.37 -9.01 12.61
C ARG A 173 10.15 -9.22 11.71
N LEU A 174 9.85 -8.22 10.83
CA LEU A 174 8.74 -8.31 9.87
C LEU A 174 8.82 -9.59 9.02
N ASP A 175 10.02 -10.02 8.71
CA ASP A 175 10.31 -11.27 7.98
C ASP A 175 9.85 -12.55 8.72
N GLN A 176 9.59 -12.47 10.01
CA GLN A 176 9.16 -13.62 10.82
C GLN A 176 7.66 -13.64 11.11
N TRP A 177 7.03 -12.49 11.35
CA TRP A 177 5.63 -12.45 11.72
C TRP A 177 4.67 -12.12 10.57
N LEU A 178 5.14 -11.50 9.49
CA LEU A 178 4.32 -11.40 8.29
C LEU A 178 3.98 -12.81 7.78
N PRO A 179 2.75 -13.03 7.28
CA PRO A 179 2.40 -14.30 6.64
C PRO A 179 3.45 -14.71 5.60
N ALA A 180 3.90 -15.96 5.67
CA ALA A 180 5.05 -16.42 4.89
C ALA A 180 4.87 -16.19 3.38
N HIS A 181 3.64 -16.31 2.87
CA HIS A 181 3.31 -16.08 1.46
C HIS A 181 3.42 -14.59 1.06
N ILE A 182 3.27 -13.65 2.00
CA ILE A 182 3.51 -12.22 1.78
C ILE A 182 4.99 -11.92 1.96
N GLY A 183 5.57 -12.27 3.10
CA GLY A 183 6.95 -11.95 3.44
C GLY A 183 7.97 -12.45 2.41
N LYS A 184 7.87 -13.72 1.99
CA LYS A 184 8.78 -14.31 0.98
C LYS A 184 8.63 -13.65 -0.40
N ARG A 185 7.41 -13.34 -0.81
CA ARG A 185 7.18 -12.64 -2.09
C ARG A 185 7.72 -11.22 -2.07
N LEU A 186 7.55 -10.49 -0.97
CA LEU A 186 8.17 -9.18 -0.80
C LEU A 186 9.70 -9.25 -0.84
N GLN A 187 10.32 -10.21 -0.13
CA GLN A 187 11.76 -10.40 -0.16
C GLN A 187 12.27 -10.66 -1.58
N GLN A 188 11.60 -11.51 -2.35
CA GLN A 188 11.95 -11.76 -3.74
C GLN A 188 11.68 -10.53 -4.63
N GLY A 189 10.55 -9.87 -4.44
CA GLY A 189 10.20 -8.64 -5.16
C GLY A 189 11.25 -7.53 -4.98
N PHE A 190 11.74 -7.33 -3.77
CA PHE A 190 12.82 -6.37 -3.51
C PHE A 190 14.13 -6.74 -4.21
N ARG A 191 14.49 -8.03 -4.29
CA ARG A 191 15.64 -8.49 -5.09
C ARG A 191 15.44 -8.21 -6.58
N ASP A 192 14.23 -8.40 -7.09
CA ASP A 192 13.90 -8.15 -8.49
C ASP A 192 13.94 -6.65 -8.81
N PHE A 193 13.49 -5.81 -7.88
CA PHE A 193 13.57 -4.35 -8.02
C PHE A 193 15.02 -3.86 -7.99
N ASP A 194 15.86 -4.42 -7.13
CA ASP A 194 17.28 -4.12 -7.10
C ASP A 194 18.01 -4.53 -8.38
N ARG A 195 17.64 -5.68 -8.99
CA ARG A 195 18.19 -6.08 -10.30
C ARG A 195 17.84 -5.10 -11.42
N LYS A 196 16.65 -4.50 -11.37
CA LYS A 196 16.21 -3.48 -12.35
C LYS A 196 16.83 -2.11 -12.06
N HIS A 197 17.01 -1.79 -10.80
CA HIS A 197 17.53 -0.51 -10.31
C HIS A 197 18.63 -0.76 -9.26
N PRO A 198 19.86 -1.07 -9.68
CA PRO A 198 20.96 -1.45 -8.76
C PRO A 198 21.21 -0.39 -7.69
N GLY A 199 21.12 -0.79 -6.42
CA GLY A 199 21.21 0.08 -5.26
C GLY A 199 19.85 0.42 -4.61
N PHE A 200 18.72 -0.07 -5.16
CA PHE A 200 17.42 0.05 -4.52
C PHE A 200 17.37 -0.72 -3.19
N LEU A 201 17.96 -1.91 -3.15
CA LEU A 201 18.15 -2.69 -1.93
C LEU A 201 19.33 -2.17 -1.12
N THR A 202 19.09 -1.23 -0.23
CA THR A 202 20.13 -0.53 0.53
C THR A 202 19.92 -0.63 2.05
N ASN A 203 20.98 -0.37 2.81
CA ASN A 203 20.92 -0.23 4.27
C ASN A 203 20.29 1.10 4.73
N ASP A 204 20.17 2.07 3.85
CA ASP A 204 19.62 3.40 4.15
C ASP A 204 18.09 3.43 4.00
N ALA A 205 17.49 2.34 3.54
CA ALA A 205 16.05 2.19 3.44
C ALA A 205 15.48 1.42 4.63
N VAL A 206 14.25 1.76 5.00
CA VAL A 206 13.48 1.11 6.04
C VAL A 206 12.10 0.68 5.50
N ILE A 207 11.58 -0.42 6.03
CA ILE A 207 10.19 -0.82 5.82
C ILE A 207 9.43 -0.77 7.14
N LEU A 208 8.16 -0.34 7.06
CA LEU A 208 7.23 -0.25 8.17
C LEU A 208 6.03 -1.16 7.90
N GLY A 209 5.56 -1.86 8.90
CA GLY A 209 4.33 -2.67 8.85
C GLY A 209 3.15 -1.91 9.46
N VAL A 210 1.95 -2.04 8.88
CA VAL A 210 1.62 -2.70 7.61
C VAL A 210 0.92 -1.73 6.65
N GLU A 211 1.09 -1.94 5.36
CA GLU A 211 0.27 -1.33 4.31
C GLU A 211 -0.84 -2.33 3.98
N SER A 212 -2.02 -2.18 4.59
CA SER A 212 -3.12 -3.14 4.51
C SER A 212 -4.29 -2.66 3.64
N ARG A 213 -4.40 -1.34 3.45
CA ARG A 213 -5.59 -0.72 2.85
C ARG A 213 -5.31 -0.17 1.45
N SER A 214 -4.83 -1.03 0.55
CA SER A 214 -4.61 -0.66 -0.86
C SER A 214 -5.91 -0.56 -1.66
N SER A 215 -6.92 -1.35 -1.31
CA SER A 215 -8.28 -1.34 -1.86
C SER A 215 -9.23 -2.10 -0.93
N SER A 216 -10.56 -1.92 -1.15
CA SER A 216 -11.55 -2.72 -0.43
C SER A 216 -11.33 -4.22 -0.66
N ALA A 217 -11.37 -5.02 0.41
CA ALA A 217 -11.35 -6.48 0.36
C ALA A 217 -12.75 -7.09 0.14
N VAL A 218 -13.77 -6.24 0.07
CA VAL A 218 -15.17 -6.62 -0.12
C VAL A 218 -15.74 -5.86 -1.30
N ARG A 219 -16.61 -6.52 -2.07
CA ARG A 219 -17.44 -5.88 -3.09
C ARG A 219 -18.92 -6.02 -2.71
N ILE A 220 -19.69 -4.98 -2.99
CA ILE A 220 -21.14 -5.00 -2.94
C ILE A 220 -21.62 -5.24 -4.38
N PRO A 221 -22.08 -6.44 -4.76
CA PRO A 221 -22.46 -6.75 -6.13
C PRO A 221 -23.55 -5.83 -6.66
N ARG A 222 -23.39 -5.35 -7.89
CA ARG A 222 -24.37 -4.53 -8.59
C ARG A 222 -24.57 -4.99 -10.02
N ASP A 223 -25.73 -4.74 -10.56
CA ASP A 223 -26.03 -4.95 -11.96
C ASP A 223 -25.14 -4.04 -12.84
N PRO A 224 -24.50 -4.52 -13.89
CA PRO A 224 -23.58 -3.73 -14.69
C PRO A 224 -24.23 -2.64 -15.56
N GLU A 225 -25.55 -2.76 -15.85
CA GLU A 225 -26.28 -1.81 -16.70
C GLU A 225 -26.95 -0.72 -15.86
N THR A 226 -27.63 -1.11 -14.79
CA THR A 226 -28.36 -0.18 -13.91
C THR A 226 -27.52 0.39 -12.78
N LEU A 227 -26.40 -0.25 -12.45
CA LEU A 227 -25.53 0.02 -11.29
C LEU A 227 -26.24 -0.12 -9.93
N GLN A 228 -27.43 -0.68 -9.90
CA GLN A 228 -28.17 -0.97 -8.67
C GLN A 228 -27.70 -2.29 -8.04
N SER A 229 -27.70 -2.37 -6.72
CA SER A 229 -27.39 -3.60 -5.98
C SER A 229 -28.26 -4.76 -6.46
N VAL A 230 -27.66 -5.95 -6.61
CA VAL A 230 -28.35 -7.15 -7.14
C VAL A 230 -29.49 -7.63 -6.25
N ASN A 231 -29.54 -7.27 -4.98
CA ASN A 231 -30.57 -7.75 -4.05
C ASN A 231 -31.17 -6.66 -3.15
N THR A 232 -30.75 -5.41 -3.32
CA THR A 232 -31.24 -4.29 -2.48
C THR A 232 -31.69 -3.13 -3.38
N PRO A 233 -33.00 -3.06 -3.71
CA PRO A 233 -33.53 -1.98 -4.54
C PRO A 233 -33.25 -0.60 -3.93
N GLY A 234 -32.89 0.37 -4.78
CA GLY A 234 -32.55 1.74 -4.35
C GLY A 234 -31.12 1.91 -3.81
N LEU A 235 -30.34 0.85 -3.67
CA LEU A 235 -28.93 0.91 -3.30
C LEU A 235 -28.06 0.90 -4.55
N TYR A 236 -27.19 1.91 -4.71
CA TYR A 236 -26.25 2.06 -5.83
C TYR A 236 -24.81 2.02 -5.31
N PRO A 237 -24.20 0.81 -5.15
CA PRO A 237 -22.83 0.68 -4.67
C PRO A 237 -21.84 1.32 -5.66
N CYS A 238 -21.00 2.27 -5.20
CA CYS A 238 -20.02 2.92 -6.06
C CYS A 238 -18.71 3.25 -5.32
N GLY A 239 -17.68 3.48 -6.09
CA GLY A 239 -16.37 3.91 -5.61
C GLY A 239 -15.54 2.79 -4.97
N GLU A 240 -14.54 3.18 -4.18
CA GLU A 240 -13.57 2.26 -3.59
C GLU A 240 -14.20 1.39 -2.50
N GLY A 241 -14.95 1.97 -1.60
CA GLY A 241 -15.58 1.22 -0.49
C GLY A 241 -16.53 0.13 -0.96
N ALA A 242 -17.20 0.31 -2.08
CA ALA A 242 -18.05 -0.69 -2.71
C ALA A 242 -17.30 -1.70 -3.60
N GLY A 243 -15.98 -1.54 -3.76
CA GLY A 243 -15.12 -2.49 -4.49
C GLY A 243 -15.00 -2.26 -6.00
N TYR A 244 -15.42 -1.09 -6.53
CA TYR A 244 -15.42 -0.80 -7.98
C TYR A 244 -14.29 0.11 -8.45
N ALA A 245 -13.59 0.78 -7.55
CA ALA A 245 -12.49 1.66 -7.87
C ALA A 245 -11.34 1.49 -6.87
N GLY A 246 -10.15 1.94 -7.22
CA GLY A 246 -8.96 1.89 -6.36
C GLY A 246 -8.16 3.21 -6.34
N GLY A 247 -8.76 4.30 -6.81
CA GLY A 247 -8.12 5.62 -6.83
C GLY A 247 -9.12 6.77 -6.82
N ILE A 248 -8.64 7.97 -6.51
CA ILE A 248 -9.47 9.18 -6.33
C ILE A 248 -10.32 9.47 -7.58
N THR A 249 -9.66 9.56 -8.74
CA THR A 249 -10.35 9.88 -10.00
C THR A 249 -11.32 8.78 -10.44
N SER A 250 -10.92 7.51 -10.33
CA SER A 250 -11.79 6.39 -10.70
C SER A 250 -13.00 6.27 -9.79
N SER A 251 -12.84 6.54 -8.49
CA SER A 251 -13.96 6.56 -7.54
C SER A 251 -14.94 7.70 -7.83
N ALA A 252 -14.42 8.89 -8.17
CA ALA A 252 -15.27 10.03 -8.55
C ALA A 252 -16.04 9.74 -9.84
N LEU A 253 -15.41 9.19 -10.86
CA LEU A 253 -16.06 8.81 -12.13
C LEU A 253 -17.14 7.74 -11.92
N ASP A 254 -16.86 6.74 -11.10
CA ASP A 254 -17.83 5.69 -10.79
C ASP A 254 -19.06 6.26 -10.04
N GLY A 255 -18.84 7.20 -9.11
CA GLY A 255 -19.92 7.91 -8.43
C GLY A 255 -20.76 8.77 -9.39
N ILE A 256 -20.13 9.47 -10.35
CA ILE A 256 -20.84 10.23 -11.39
C ILE A 256 -21.69 9.27 -12.24
N ASN A 257 -21.14 8.14 -12.67
CA ASN A 257 -21.87 7.15 -13.47
C ASN A 257 -23.09 6.60 -12.71
N ALA A 258 -22.94 6.30 -11.42
CA ALA A 258 -24.05 5.84 -10.59
C ALA A 258 -25.16 6.93 -10.49
N ALA A 259 -24.79 8.18 -10.28
CA ALA A 259 -25.74 9.28 -10.25
C ALA A 259 -26.50 9.47 -11.59
N LEU A 260 -25.80 9.35 -12.73
CA LEU A 260 -26.43 9.41 -14.04
C LEU A 260 -27.43 8.27 -14.25
N LYS A 261 -27.10 7.04 -13.80
CA LYS A 261 -28.04 5.90 -13.88
C LYS A 261 -29.28 6.07 -13.02
N ILE A 262 -29.16 6.71 -11.87
CA ILE A 262 -30.34 7.05 -11.03
C ILE A 262 -31.24 8.02 -11.78
N ILE A 263 -30.69 9.08 -12.37
CA ILE A 263 -31.43 10.07 -13.15
C ILE A 263 -32.14 9.40 -14.34
N GLU A 264 -31.42 8.55 -15.12
CA GLU A 264 -32.01 7.82 -16.25
C GLU A 264 -33.17 6.89 -15.84
N ALA A 265 -33.16 6.36 -14.62
CA ALA A 265 -34.20 5.46 -14.13
C ALA A 265 -35.45 6.20 -13.60
N GLU A 266 -35.33 7.47 -13.22
CA GLU A 266 -36.43 8.28 -12.68
C GLU A 266 -37.17 9.09 -13.76
N TYR A 267 -36.62 9.22 -14.95
CA TYR A 267 -37.17 9.97 -16.09
C TYR A 267 -37.26 9.10 -17.35
#